data_ffe2a744637c31d094066c0d6583e67b
#
_entry.id   ffe2a744637c31d094066c0d6583e67b
#
_cell.length_a   1.000
_cell.length_b   1.000
_cell.length_c   1.000
_cell.angle_alpha   90.00
_cell.angle_beta   90.00
_cell.angle_gamma   90.00
#
_symmetry.space_group_name_H-M   'P 1'
#
loop_
_entity.id
_entity.type
_entity.pdbx_description
1 polymer ?
#
loop_
_entity_poly.entity_id
_entity_poly.type
_entity_poly.pdbx_seq_one_letter_code
_entity_poly.pdbx_strand_id
1 'polypeptide(L)'
;LFGLGNMMLKINRAKLPRPEKSSWLGLMVAILAVMAAMAGNIFLNPSYLAIFTEYLIPTLIIIFFMLYRTYIFRGFLDILSYLFPDKGRLFKTLHLHTKKLLAAINKQQFVFFTNHDDVATLNKVMLYIKNNEPTRILKIVAVIDQEHTVTPNLKKDIEVLDRAYPDIHIQFVEEEGVFGPEKIKELSKRWGIPTNFMFIGSPGDKFPYKIQELGDVRLII
;
A
#
# COMPACT_ATOMS: atom_id res chain seq x y z
N LEU A 1 -20.88 3.00 3.59
CA LEU A 1 -19.47 2.76 3.22
C LEU A 1 -18.56 2.80 4.46
N PHE A 2 -18.62 3.85 5.31
CA PHE A 2 -17.76 3.99 6.48
C PHE A 2 -17.92 2.84 7.49
N GLY A 3 -19.16 2.43 7.79
CA GLY A 3 -19.45 1.29 8.69
C GLY A 3 -18.90 -0.03 8.17
N LEU A 4 -19.06 -0.32 6.88
CA LEU A 4 -18.51 -1.51 6.24
C LEU A 4 -16.97 -1.48 6.21
N GLY A 5 -16.37 -0.32 5.94
CA GLY A 5 -14.92 -0.15 6.00
C GLY A 5 -14.36 -0.44 7.38
N ASN A 6 -14.98 0.08 8.43
CA ASN A 6 -14.61 -0.23 9.82
C ASN A 6 -14.79 -1.70 10.19
N MET A 7 -15.83 -2.35 9.68
CA MET A 7 -16.05 -3.78 9.88
C MET A 7 -14.95 -4.61 9.20
N MET A 8 -14.61 -4.31 7.95
CA MET A 8 -13.52 -4.98 7.22
C MET A 8 -12.16 -4.79 7.92
N LEU A 9 -11.89 -3.58 8.40
CA LEU A 9 -10.67 -3.30 9.16
C LEU A 9 -10.61 -4.10 10.47
N LYS A 10 -11.73 -4.30 11.16
CA LYS A 10 -11.78 -5.11 12.38
C LYS A 10 -11.55 -6.59 12.11
N ILE A 11 -12.08 -7.12 11.01
CA ILE A 11 -11.94 -8.52 10.64
C ILE A 11 -10.54 -8.80 10.12
N ASN A 12 -10.09 -8.04 9.13
CA ASN A 12 -8.88 -8.34 8.38
C ASN A 12 -7.60 -7.77 9.01
N ARG A 13 -7.72 -6.71 9.81
CA ARG A 13 -6.57 -6.00 10.40
C ARG A 13 -6.80 -5.63 11.88
N ALA A 14 -7.19 -6.62 12.67
CA ALA A 14 -7.50 -6.43 14.10
C ALA A 14 -6.30 -5.93 14.93
N LYS A 15 -5.07 -6.24 14.50
CA LYS A 15 -3.82 -5.89 15.19
C LYS A 15 -3.26 -4.50 14.83
N LEU A 16 -3.90 -3.76 13.91
CA LEU A 16 -3.47 -2.39 13.58
C LEU A 16 -3.59 -1.48 14.82
N PRO A 17 -2.53 -0.77 15.22
CA PRO A 17 -2.59 0.20 16.29
C PRO A 17 -3.51 1.33 15.85
N ARG A 18 -4.57 1.55 16.60
CA ARG A 18 -5.52 2.65 16.39
C ARG A 18 -5.68 3.40 17.70
N PRO A 19 -5.68 4.72 17.69
CA PRO A 19 -5.87 5.51 18.89
C PRO A 19 -7.21 5.21 19.55
N GLU A 20 -8.23 4.92 18.74
CA GLU A 20 -9.56 4.53 19.23
C GLU A 20 -10.10 3.34 18.45
N LYS A 21 -10.68 2.38 19.18
CA LYS A 21 -11.33 1.19 18.61
C LYS A 21 -12.83 1.29 18.86
N SER A 22 -13.63 1.48 17.82
CA SER A 22 -15.09 1.41 17.95
C SER A 22 -15.52 0.04 18.50
N SER A 23 -16.53 -0.02 19.38
CA SER A 23 -17.07 -1.28 19.87
C SER A 23 -17.75 -2.06 18.73
N TRP A 24 -17.85 -3.38 18.86
CA TRP A 24 -18.62 -4.20 17.90
C TRP A 24 -20.11 -3.84 17.95
N LEU A 25 -20.62 -3.62 19.15
CA LEU A 25 -22.02 -3.28 19.36
C LEU A 25 -22.37 -1.92 18.73
N GLY A 26 -21.53 -0.89 18.93
CA GLY A 26 -21.71 0.40 18.29
C GLY A 26 -21.68 0.34 16.77
N LEU A 27 -20.78 -0.49 16.21
CA LEU A 27 -20.68 -0.69 14.77
C LEU A 27 -21.93 -1.37 14.19
N MET A 28 -22.42 -2.41 14.85
CA MET A 28 -23.64 -3.12 14.43
C MET A 28 -24.87 -2.23 14.52
N VAL A 29 -25.02 -1.46 15.62
CA VAL A 29 -26.11 -0.51 15.78
C VAL A 29 -26.07 0.55 14.67
N ALA A 30 -24.89 1.09 14.36
CA ALA A 30 -24.74 2.08 13.29
C ALA A 30 -25.14 1.51 11.92
N ILE A 31 -24.71 0.28 11.61
CA ILE A 31 -25.07 -0.39 10.35
C ILE A 31 -26.59 -0.63 10.29
N LEU A 32 -27.20 -1.14 11.37
CA LEU A 32 -28.64 -1.37 11.44
C LEU A 32 -29.44 -0.07 11.31
N ALA A 33 -28.99 1.01 11.95
CA ALA A 33 -29.65 2.31 11.83
C ALA A 33 -29.62 2.83 10.38
N VAL A 34 -28.48 2.70 9.68
CA VAL A 34 -28.38 3.08 8.26
C VAL A 34 -29.28 2.21 7.40
N MET A 35 -29.33 0.89 7.64
CA MET A 35 -30.23 -0.01 6.91
C MET A 35 -31.70 0.32 7.13
N ALA A 36 -32.09 0.61 8.38
CA ALA A 36 -33.44 1.03 8.71
C ALA A 36 -33.83 2.36 8.03
N ALA A 37 -32.90 3.33 8.06
CA ALA A 37 -33.11 4.61 7.37
C ALA A 37 -33.25 4.42 5.84
N MET A 38 -32.42 3.57 5.23
CA MET A 38 -32.56 3.24 3.80
C MET A 38 -33.90 2.56 3.50
N ALA A 39 -34.30 1.57 4.30
CA ALA A 39 -35.58 0.89 4.14
C ALA A 39 -36.75 1.89 4.28
N GLY A 40 -36.71 2.76 5.30
CA GLY A 40 -37.72 3.81 5.46
C GLY A 40 -37.82 4.74 4.25
N ASN A 41 -36.69 5.16 3.68
CA ASN A 41 -36.70 5.98 2.47
C ASN A 41 -37.28 5.24 1.26
N ILE A 42 -37.00 3.95 1.10
CA ILE A 42 -37.56 3.14 0.00
C ILE A 42 -39.08 3.07 0.09
N PHE A 43 -39.63 2.87 1.29
CA PHE A 43 -41.07 2.76 1.50
C PHE A 43 -41.81 4.10 1.44
N LEU A 44 -41.20 5.16 1.99
CA LEU A 44 -41.87 6.46 2.09
C LEU A 44 -41.72 7.31 0.84
N ASN A 45 -40.57 7.26 0.18
CA ASN A 45 -40.24 8.10 -0.97
C ASN A 45 -39.42 7.35 -2.02
N PRO A 46 -39.99 6.46 -2.81
CA PRO A 46 -39.28 5.67 -3.82
C PRO A 46 -38.55 6.53 -4.89
N SER A 47 -39.05 7.75 -5.12
CA SER A 47 -38.40 8.69 -6.06
C SER A 47 -36.99 9.11 -5.61
N TYR A 48 -36.73 9.22 -4.32
CA TYR A 48 -35.39 9.53 -3.81
C TYR A 48 -34.40 8.38 -4.01
N LEU A 49 -34.90 7.13 -4.03
CA LEU A 49 -34.08 5.97 -4.35
C LEU A 49 -33.60 6.03 -5.80
N ALA A 50 -34.45 6.44 -6.73
CA ALA A 50 -34.07 6.61 -8.12
C ALA A 50 -32.97 7.66 -8.27
N ILE A 51 -33.15 8.83 -7.67
CA ILE A 51 -32.14 9.90 -7.67
C ILE A 51 -30.83 9.42 -7.02
N PHE A 52 -30.90 8.77 -5.86
CA PHE A 52 -29.72 8.21 -5.19
C PHE A 52 -28.98 7.22 -6.08
N THR A 53 -29.69 6.33 -6.75
CA THR A 53 -29.11 5.32 -7.63
C THR A 53 -28.46 5.94 -8.87
N GLU A 54 -29.05 7.00 -9.41
CA GLU A 54 -28.50 7.78 -10.54
C GLU A 54 -27.10 8.34 -10.24
N TYR A 55 -26.84 8.80 -9.00
CA TYR A 55 -25.51 9.26 -8.59
C TYR A 55 -24.61 8.15 -8.08
N LEU A 56 -25.17 7.12 -7.45
CA LEU A 56 -24.40 6.01 -6.89
C LEU A 56 -23.72 5.17 -7.99
N ILE A 57 -24.46 4.83 -9.06
CA ILE A 57 -23.92 3.97 -10.12
C ILE A 57 -22.69 4.57 -10.80
N PRO A 58 -22.70 5.83 -11.28
CA PRO A 58 -21.51 6.44 -11.86
C PRO A 58 -20.34 6.50 -10.88
N THR A 59 -20.63 6.80 -9.60
CA THR A 59 -19.60 6.83 -8.56
C THR A 59 -18.93 5.47 -8.36
N LEU A 60 -19.72 4.39 -8.29
CA LEU A 60 -19.20 3.03 -8.20
C LEU A 60 -18.41 2.63 -9.44
N ILE A 61 -18.85 3.03 -10.63
CA ILE A 61 -18.12 2.79 -11.88
C ILE A 61 -16.75 3.47 -11.83
N ILE A 62 -16.68 4.75 -11.42
CA ILE A 62 -15.42 5.48 -11.31
C ILE A 62 -14.48 4.78 -10.31
N ILE A 63 -14.99 4.40 -9.14
CA ILE A 63 -14.22 3.68 -8.12
C ILE A 63 -13.71 2.34 -8.68
N PHE A 64 -14.57 1.60 -9.38
CA PHE A 64 -14.20 0.35 -10.02
C PHE A 64 -13.07 0.54 -11.04
N PHE A 65 -13.18 1.54 -11.91
CA PHE A 65 -12.12 1.88 -12.87
C PHE A 65 -10.81 2.26 -12.17
N MET A 66 -10.86 3.02 -11.07
CA MET A 66 -9.67 3.37 -10.28
C MET A 66 -8.99 2.14 -9.66
N LEU A 67 -9.77 1.24 -9.06
CA LEU A 67 -9.25 0.04 -8.41
C LEU A 67 -8.66 -0.96 -9.41
N TYR A 68 -9.36 -1.18 -10.52
CA TYR A 68 -8.99 -2.19 -11.51
C TYR A 68 -8.24 -1.61 -12.73
N ARG A 69 -7.74 -0.37 -12.62
CA ARG A 69 -7.09 0.33 -13.74
C ARG A 69 -6.05 -0.51 -14.48
N THR A 70 -5.21 -1.26 -13.74
CA THR A 70 -4.14 -2.08 -14.33
C THR A 70 -4.70 -3.29 -15.11
N TYR A 71 -5.72 -3.93 -14.58
CA TYR A 71 -6.40 -5.06 -15.24
C TYR A 71 -7.18 -4.60 -16.46
N ILE A 72 -7.89 -3.47 -16.34
CA ILE A 72 -8.67 -2.88 -17.42
C ILE A 72 -7.75 -2.46 -18.58
N PHE A 73 -6.60 -1.81 -18.25
CA PHE A 73 -5.62 -1.44 -19.27
C PHE A 73 -5.02 -2.65 -19.99
N ARG A 74 -4.70 -3.73 -19.28
CA ARG A 74 -4.22 -4.98 -19.89
C ARG A 74 -5.29 -5.60 -20.81
N GLY A 75 -6.50 -5.78 -20.30
CA GLY A 75 -7.60 -6.32 -21.08
C GLY A 75 -7.93 -5.46 -22.32
N PHE A 76 -7.89 -4.14 -22.18
CA PHE A 76 -8.08 -3.22 -23.31
C PHE A 76 -6.99 -3.38 -24.37
N LEU A 77 -5.72 -3.53 -23.97
CA LEU A 77 -4.62 -3.78 -24.90
C LEU A 77 -4.76 -5.14 -25.60
N ASP A 78 -5.21 -6.16 -24.89
CA ASP A 78 -5.44 -7.49 -25.45
C ASP A 78 -6.57 -7.47 -26.49
N ILE A 79 -7.68 -6.81 -26.17
CA ILE A 79 -8.80 -6.61 -27.11
C ILE A 79 -8.35 -5.79 -28.32
N LEU A 80 -7.61 -4.70 -28.10
CA LEU A 80 -7.11 -3.85 -29.18
C LEU A 80 -6.15 -4.61 -30.09
N SER A 81 -5.31 -5.49 -29.51
CA SER A 81 -4.39 -6.34 -30.28
C SER A 81 -5.12 -7.37 -31.13
N TYR A 82 -6.26 -7.85 -30.65
CA TYR A 82 -7.11 -8.81 -31.36
C TYR A 82 -7.89 -8.15 -32.51
N LEU A 83 -8.42 -6.93 -32.27
CA LEU A 83 -9.23 -6.20 -33.27
C LEU A 83 -8.38 -5.56 -34.39
N PHE A 84 -7.14 -5.20 -34.08
CA PHE A 84 -6.24 -4.54 -35.03
C PHE A 84 -4.90 -5.33 -35.18
N PRO A 85 -4.91 -6.47 -35.87
CA PRO A 85 -3.71 -7.27 -36.08
C PRO A 85 -2.65 -6.55 -36.92
N ASP A 86 -3.05 -5.61 -37.78
CA ASP A 86 -2.13 -4.79 -38.55
C ASP A 86 -1.62 -3.60 -37.75
N LYS A 87 -0.33 -3.62 -37.51
CA LYS A 87 0.48 -2.76 -36.63
C LYS A 87 0.55 -1.31 -37.11
N GLY A 88 -0.52 -0.57 -37.02
CA GLY A 88 -0.53 0.86 -37.28
C GLY A 88 0.41 1.64 -36.33
N ARG A 89 0.97 2.76 -36.81
CA ARG A 89 1.86 3.65 -36.01
C ARG A 89 1.28 4.00 -34.64
N LEU A 90 -0.05 4.21 -34.55
CA LEU A 90 -0.76 4.52 -33.32
C LEU A 90 -0.69 3.40 -32.28
N PHE A 91 -0.85 2.14 -32.70
CA PHE A 91 -0.74 0.98 -31.81
C PHE A 91 0.66 0.85 -31.23
N LYS A 92 1.69 1.05 -32.06
CA LYS A 92 3.10 1.00 -31.63
C LYS A 92 3.41 2.10 -30.62
N THR A 93 2.86 3.30 -30.81
CA THR A 93 3.04 4.44 -29.89
C THR A 93 2.29 4.22 -28.57
N LEU A 94 1.06 3.73 -28.61
CA LEU A 94 0.26 3.41 -27.41
C LEU A 94 0.91 2.30 -26.60
N HIS A 95 1.34 1.22 -27.26
CA HIS A 95 2.01 0.09 -26.64
C HIS A 95 3.35 0.49 -26.01
N LEU A 96 4.13 1.35 -26.68
CA LEU A 96 5.36 1.91 -26.12
C LEU A 96 5.11 2.82 -24.90
N HIS A 97 4.06 3.63 -24.96
CA HIS A 97 3.70 4.51 -23.83
C HIS A 97 3.22 3.71 -22.62
N THR A 98 2.39 2.71 -22.84
CA THR A 98 1.91 1.81 -21.78
C THR A 98 3.03 0.96 -21.19
N LYS A 99 3.96 0.45 -22.04
CA LYS A 99 5.17 -0.23 -21.56
C LYS A 99 6.07 0.70 -20.74
N LYS A 100 6.22 1.96 -21.13
CA LYS A 100 6.99 2.95 -20.37
C LYS A 100 6.35 3.25 -19.02
N LEU A 101 5.02 3.40 -18.97
CA LEU A 101 4.28 3.61 -17.73
C LEU A 101 4.37 2.39 -16.81
N LEU A 102 4.19 1.18 -17.34
CA LEU A 102 4.35 -0.06 -16.57
C LEU A 102 5.81 -0.23 -16.09
N ALA A 103 6.79 0.10 -16.92
CA ALA A 103 8.20 0.06 -16.54
C ALA A 103 8.53 1.11 -15.46
N ALA A 104 7.92 2.30 -15.51
CA ALA A 104 8.08 3.32 -14.48
C ALA A 104 7.46 2.87 -13.15
N ILE A 105 6.27 2.23 -13.18
CA ILE A 105 5.64 1.65 -12.00
C ILE A 105 6.49 0.49 -11.44
N ASN A 106 7.00 -0.39 -12.30
CA ASN A 106 7.83 -1.51 -11.89
C ASN A 106 9.24 -1.11 -11.42
N LYS A 107 9.71 0.11 -11.74
CA LYS A 107 10.97 0.67 -11.23
C LYS A 107 10.84 1.34 -9.87
N GLN A 108 9.62 1.53 -9.37
CA GLN A 108 9.42 2.09 -8.03
C GLN A 108 10.03 1.14 -7.01
N GLN A 109 10.90 1.68 -6.18
CA GLN A 109 11.54 0.95 -5.10
C GLN A 109 10.78 1.22 -3.81
N PHE A 110 10.61 0.19 -3.01
CA PHE A 110 10.17 0.34 -1.63
C PHE A 110 11.38 0.42 -0.71
N VAL A 111 11.26 1.20 0.33
CA VAL A 111 12.30 1.34 1.36
C VAL A 111 11.71 0.85 2.67
N PHE A 112 12.43 -0.03 3.35
CA PHE A 112 12.09 -0.46 4.70
C PHE A 112 13.21 -0.09 5.65
N PHE A 113 12.89 0.72 6.65
CA PHE A 113 13.83 1.06 7.70
C PHE A 113 13.78 0.02 8.80
N THR A 114 14.93 -0.57 9.09
CA THR A 114 15.10 -1.51 10.20
C THR A 114 16.16 -0.99 11.16
N ASN A 115 15.95 -1.24 12.45
CA ASN A 115 16.89 -0.93 13.52
C ASN A 115 17.19 -2.18 14.38
N HIS A 116 16.58 -3.31 14.09
CA HIS A 116 16.71 -4.54 14.84
C HIS A 116 16.92 -5.75 13.95
N ASP A 117 17.58 -6.77 14.50
CA ASP A 117 17.79 -8.12 13.97
C ASP A 117 16.53 -8.97 14.11
N ASP A 118 15.41 -8.52 13.58
CA ASP A 118 14.16 -9.27 13.65
C ASP A 118 13.77 -9.83 12.29
N VAL A 119 14.19 -11.06 12.03
CA VAL A 119 13.83 -11.83 10.83
C VAL A 119 12.32 -11.94 10.66
N ALA A 120 11.57 -12.04 11.76
CA ALA A 120 10.11 -12.15 11.68
C ALA A 120 9.48 -10.90 11.11
N THR A 121 9.95 -9.72 11.52
CA THR A 121 9.51 -8.45 10.94
C THR A 121 9.93 -8.31 9.49
N LEU A 122 11.15 -8.66 9.13
CA LEU A 122 11.61 -8.67 7.74
C LEU A 122 10.78 -9.60 6.87
N ASN A 123 10.47 -10.80 7.36
CA ASN A 123 9.62 -11.76 6.64
C ASN A 123 8.19 -11.21 6.44
N LYS A 124 7.61 -10.52 7.43
CA LYS A 124 6.31 -9.85 7.27
C LYS A 124 6.35 -8.77 6.17
N VAL A 125 7.44 -8.00 6.10
CA VAL A 125 7.66 -7.00 5.05
C VAL A 125 7.71 -7.67 3.67
N MET A 126 8.44 -8.78 3.54
CA MET A 126 8.52 -9.54 2.29
C MET A 126 7.14 -10.06 1.85
N LEU A 127 6.39 -10.65 2.78
CA LEU A 127 5.02 -11.11 2.52
C LEU A 127 4.09 -9.96 2.16
N TYR A 128 4.22 -8.82 2.83
CA TYR A 128 3.43 -7.63 2.51
C TYR A 128 3.68 -7.16 1.07
N ILE A 129 4.95 -7.00 0.68
CA ILE A 129 5.34 -6.58 -0.67
C ILE A 129 4.86 -7.60 -1.70
N LYS A 130 5.09 -8.89 -1.45
CA LYS A 130 4.67 -9.96 -2.36
C LYS A 130 3.17 -9.94 -2.65
N ASN A 131 2.35 -9.67 -1.65
CA ASN A 131 0.90 -9.80 -1.74
C ASN A 131 0.18 -8.51 -2.10
N ASN A 132 0.76 -7.35 -1.77
CA ASN A 132 0.03 -6.08 -1.84
C ASN A 132 0.63 -5.05 -2.80
N GLU A 133 1.90 -5.23 -3.20
CA GLU A 133 2.58 -4.21 -3.98
C GLU A 133 2.91 -4.70 -5.41
N PRO A 134 2.81 -3.81 -6.41
CA PRO A 134 3.06 -4.18 -7.81
C PRO A 134 4.54 -4.34 -8.12
N THR A 135 5.41 -3.67 -7.38
CA THR A 135 6.87 -3.71 -7.60
C THR A 135 7.54 -4.72 -6.68
N ARG A 136 8.66 -5.25 -7.14
CA ARG A 136 9.43 -6.32 -6.48
C ARG A 136 10.84 -5.87 -6.11
N ILE A 137 11.07 -4.56 -5.93
CA ILE A 137 12.36 -4.03 -5.52
C ILE A 137 12.22 -3.45 -4.13
N LEU A 138 12.92 -4.03 -3.17
CA LEU A 138 12.95 -3.61 -1.77
C LEU A 138 14.35 -3.17 -1.37
N LYS A 139 14.48 -1.97 -0.85
CA LYS A 139 15.69 -1.46 -0.21
C LYS A 139 15.51 -1.54 1.30
N ILE A 140 16.26 -2.39 1.96
CA ILE A 140 16.31 -2.48 3.43
C ILE A 140 17.41 -1.54 3.89
N VAL A 141 17.07 -0.59 4.76
CA VAL A 141 17.96 0.45 5.23
C VAL A 141 18.13 0.33 6.74
N ALA A 142 19.37 0.15 7.16
CA ALA A 142 19.77 0.29 8.56
C ALA A 142 20.41 1.67 8.75
N VAL A 143 19.84 2.47 9.64
CA VAL A 143 20.44 3.76 10.03
C VAL A 143 21.33 3.51 11.23
N ILE A 144 22.62 3.79 11.06
CA ILE A 144 23.68 3.52 12.04
C ILE A 144 24.03 4.82 12.72
N ASP A 145 23.97 4.82 14.04
CA ASP A 145 24.50 5.89 14.87
C ASP A 145 25.52 5.34 15.89
N GLN A 146 25.99 6.18 16.83
CA GLN A 146 26.96 5.74 17.84
C GLN A 146 26.45 4.64 18.78
N GLU A 147 25.13 4.51 18.92
CA GLU A 147 24.47 3.53 19.80
C GLU A 147 23.98 2.28 19.03
N HIS A 148 23.72 2.41 17.71
CA HIS A 148 23.14 1.36 16.88
C HIS A 148 24.11 0.94 15.78
N THR A 149 24.64 -0.27 15.89
CA THR A 149 25.48 -0.90 14.86
C THR A 149 24.74 -2.07 14.19
N VAL A 150 25.02 -2.29 12.92
CA VAL A 150 24.45 -3.45 12.22
C VAL A 150 25.06 -4.74 12.76
N THR A 151 24.21 -5.63 13.22
CA THR A 151 24.67 -6.95 13.66
C THR A 151 25.02 -7.84 12.48
N PRO A 152 26.04 -8.70 12.59
CA PRO A 152 26.38 -9.66 11.52
C PRO A 152 25.24 -10.62 11.16
N ASN A 153 24.29 -10.82 12.08
CA ASN A 153 23.14 -11.68 11.85
C ASN A 153 22.17 -11.07 10.85
N LEU A 154 21.92 -9.76 10.89
CA LEU A 154 21.01 -9.07 9.97
C LEU A 154 21.37 -9.32 8.51
N LYS A 155 22.68 -9.28 8.18
CA LYS A 155 23.13 -9.55 6.79
C LYS A 155 22.85 -10.99 6.38
N LYS A 156 23.09 -11.96 7.26
CA LYS A 156 22.78 -13.38 6.99
C LYS A 156 21.28 -13.61 6.82
N ASP A 157 20.48 -12.96 7.65
CA ASP A 157 19.03 -13.07 7.60
C ASP A 157 18.46 -12.49 6.29
N ILE A 158 19.02 -11.37 5.84
CA ILE A 158 18.69 -10.79 4.52
C ILE A 158 19.06 -11.75 3.39
N GLU A 159 20.23 -12.40 3.44
CA GLU A 159 20.62 -13.41 2.45
C GLU A 159 19.67 -14.62 2.43
N VAL A 160 19.20 -15.06 3.59
CA VAL A 160 18.21 -16.16 3.71
C VAL A 160 16.89 -15.73 3.08
N LEU A 161 16.44 -14.49 3.34
CA LEU A 161 15.21 -13.96 2.78
C LEU A 161 15.30 -13.73 1.27
N ASP A 162 16.42 -13.28 0.75
CA ASP A 162 16.66 -13.13 -0.68
C ASP A 162 16.52 -14.47 -1.42
N ARG A 163 17.02 -15.56 -0.83
CA ARG A 163 16.84 -16.92 -1.37
C ARG A 163 15.40 -17.42 -1.24
N ALA A 164 14.72 -17.07 -0.13
CA ALA A 164 13.33 -17.49 0.11
C ALA A 164 12.31 -16.77 -0.78
N TYR A 165 12.65 -15.57 -1.24
CA TYR A 165 11.80 -14.71 -2.07
C TYR A 165 12.47 -14.32 -3.39
N PRO A 166 12.75 -15.25 -4.30
CA PRO A 166 13.51 -14.99 -5.54
C PRO A 166 12.83 -13.97 -6.47
N ASP A 167 11.53 -13.74 -6.28
CA ASP A 167 10.75 -12.75 -7.03
C ASP A 167 10.96 -11.31 -6.54
N ILE A 168 11.60 -11.11 -5.39
CA ILE A 168 11.81 -9.79 -4.78
C ILE A 168 13.31 -9.51 -4.77
N HIS A 169 13.71 -8.44 -5.44
CA HIS A 169 15.10 -7.99 -5.44
C HIS A 169 15.37 -7.16 -4.18
N ILE A 170 16.20 -7.68 -3.28
CA ILE A 170 16.55 -7.03 -2.02
C ILE A 170 17.87 -6.27 -2.19
N GLN A 171 17.90 -5.00 -1.77
CA GLN A 171 19.09 -4.18 -1.65
C GLN A 171 19.26 -3.79 -0.19
N PHE A 172 20.37 -4.18 0.43
CA PHE A 172 20.70 -3.74 1.78
C PHE A 172 21.62 -2.52 1.73
N VAL A 173 21.27 -1.49 2.51
CA VAL A 173 22.00 -0.21 2.58
C VAL A 173 22.19 0.18 4.04
N GLU A 174 23.41 0.54 4.39
CA GLU A 174 23.76 1.12 5.69
C GLU A 174 23.89 2.64 5.50
N GLU A 175 23.20 3.42 6.32
CA GLU A 175 23.19 4.88 6.27
C GLU A 175 23.61 5.44 7.62
N GLU A 176 24.59 6.31 7.64
CA GLU A 176 25.06 6.98 8.86
C GLU A 176 24.10 8.10 9.28
N GLY A 177 23.88 8.23 10.58
CA GLY A 177 23.08 9.29 11.19
C GLY A 177 22.04 8.80 12.18
N VAL A 178 21.20 9.73 12.65
CA VAL A 178 20.10 9.41 13.56
C VAL A 178 18.83 9.23 12.80
N PHE A 179 18.11 8.12 13.04
CA PHE A 179 16.81 7.88 12.42
C PHE A 179 15.77 8.90 12.90
N GLY A 180 15.09 9.54 11.97
CA GLY A 180 14.06 10.52 12.27
C GLY A 180 13.46 11.16 11.02
N PRO A 181 12.51 12.11 11.21
CA PRO A 181 11.80 12.76 10.09
C PRO A 181 12.75 13.43 9.08
N GLU A 182 13.81 14.07 9.57
CA GLU A 182 14.77 14.77 8.72
C GLU A 182 15.61 13.78 7.88
N LYS A 183 16.04 12.66 8.48
CA LYS A 183 16.77 11.61 7.76
C LYS A 183 15.90 10.96 6.68
N ILE A 184 14.63 10.72 6.96
CA ILE A 184 13.67 10.20 6.00
C ILE A 184 13.51 11.16 4.81
N LYS A 185 13.36 12.47 5.08
CA LYS A 185 13.25 13.50 4.02
C LYS A 185 14.53 13.60 3.19
N GLU A 186 15.70 13.53 3.84
CA GLU A 186 17.00 13.53 3.16
C GLU A 186 17.10 12.35 2.20
N LEU A 187 16.82 11.13 2.68
CA LEU A 187 16.91 9.91 1.90
C LEU A 187 15.87 9.87 0.77
N SER A 188 14.65 10.38 1.03
CA SER A 188 13.60 10.54 0.03
C SER A 188 14.07 11.40 -1.14
N LYS A 189 14.68 12.55 -0.86
CA LYS A 189 15.23 13.46 -1.88
C LYS A 189 16.42 12.83 -2.61
N ARG A 190 17.36 12.23 -1.88
CA ARG A 190 18.59 11.63 -2.44
C ARG A 190 18.29 10.49 -3.40
N TRP A 191 17.33 9.63 -3.07
CA TRP A 191 16.97 8.48 -3.89
C TRP A 191 15.83 8.75 -4.88
N GLY A 192 15.16 9.89 -4.78
CA GLY A 192 13.98 10.21 -5.58
C GLY A 192 12.80 9.27 -5.29
N ILE A 193 12.74 8.71 -4.07
CA ILE A 193 11.68 7.79 -3.64
C ILE A 193 10.74 8.56 -2.71
N PRO A 194 9.45 8.72 -3.07
CA PRO A 194 8.48 9.39 -2.22
C PRO A 194 8.32 8.70 -0.86
N THR A 195 8.04 9.46 0.20
CA THR A 195 7.93 8.95 1.57
C THR A 195 6.81 7.92 1.76
N ASN A 196 5.76 7.98 0.94
CA ASN A 196 4.68 6.99 0.95
C ASN A 196 5.10 5.59 0.42
N PHE A 197 6.29 5.45 -0.18
CA PHE A 197 6.93 4.17 -0.52
C PHE A 197 7.95 3.72 0.54
N MET A 198 8.02 4.43 1.64
CA MET A 198 8.88 4.11 2.76
C MET A 198 8.07 3.47 3.88
N PHE A 199 8.65 2.46 4.51
CA PHE A 199 8.02 1.66 5.53
C PHE A 199 8.90 1.58 6.78
N ILE A 200 8.25 1.51 7.93
CA ILE A 200 8.87 1.14 9.21
C ILE A 200 8.15 -0.06 9.80
N GLY A 201 8.85 -0.86 10.57
CA GLY A 201 8.23 -1.88 11.44
C GLY A 201 7.44 -1.21 12.57
N SER A 202 6.68 -2.02 13.31
CA SER A 202 6.00 -1.51 14.51
C SER A 202 7.03 -1.00 15.51
N PRO A 203 7.10 0.33 15.74
CA PRO A 203 8.02 0.85 16.72
C PRO A 203 7.57 0.43 18.13
N GLY A 204 8.49 0.00 18.96
CA GLY A 204 8.19 -0.28 20.36
C GLY A 204 7.78 0.97 21.13
N ASP A 205 7.36 0.79 22.38
CA ASP A 205 6.88 1.86 23.26
C ASP A 205 7.88 3.02 23.51
N LYS A 206 9.16 2.80 23.24
CA LYS A 206 10.24 3.76 23.41
C LYS A 206 10.56 4.61 22.16
N PHE A 207 9.76 4.51 21.12
CA PHE A 207 10.00 5.25 19.89
C PHE A 207 9.73 6.75 20.10
N PRO A 208 10.72 7.65 19.83
CA PRO A 208 10.64 9.05 20.22
C PRO A 208 9.69 9.89 19.34
N TYR A 209 9.30 9.39 18.18
CA TYR A 209 8.48 10.12 17.21
C TYR A 209 7.08 9.56 17.11
N LYS A 210 6.10 10.43 16.91
CA LYS A 210 4.76 10.00 16.47
C LYS A 210 4.80 9.64 14.99
N ILE A 211 4.05 8.63 14.57
CA ILE A 211 4.01 8.19 13.17
C ILE A 211 3.65 9.34 12.22
N GLN A 212 2.80 10.26 12.68
CA GLN A 212 2.41 11.46 11.95
C GLN A 212 3.57 12.43 11.67
N GLU A 213 4.58 12.45 12.53
CA GLU A 213 5.78 13.30 12.38
C GLU A 213 6.74 12.75 11.32
N LEU A 214 6.66 11.45 11.01
CA LEU A 214 7.45 10.79 9.96
C LEU A 214 6.91 11.06 8.54
N GLY A 215 5.88 11.90 8.41
CA GLY A 215 5.23 12.17 7.14
C GLY A 215 4.34 11.01 6.68
N ASP A 216 4.35 10.72 5.37
CA ASP A 216 3.51 9.67 4.78
C ASP A 216 4.13 8.27 4.86
N VAL A 217 5.11 8.05 5.75
CA VAL A 217 5.74 6.73 5.95
C VAL A 217 4.72 5.73 6.46
N ARG A 218 4.69 4.56 5.85
CA ARG A 218 3.70 3.53 6.17
C ARG A 218 4.24 2.56 7.22
N LEU A 219 3.36 2.13 8.11
CA LEU A 219 3.67 1.16 9.15
C LEU A 219 3.32 -0.26 8.66
N ILE A 220 4.28 -1.20 8.80
CA ILE A 220 4.04 -2.64 8.60
C ILE A 220 4.02 -3.32 9.97
N ILE A 221 2.95 -4.06 10.25
CA ILE A 221 2.70 -4.72 11.54
C ILE A 221 2.52 -6.21 11.34
#